data_a6c9b3e1f91683be72013c25fd4f74de
#
_entry.id   a6c9b3e1f91683be72013c25fd4f74de
#
_cell.length_a   1.000
_cell.length_b   1.000
_cell.length_c   1.000
_cell.angle_alpha   90.00
_cell.angle_beta   90.00
_cell.angle_gamma   90.00
#
_symmetry.space_group_name_H-M   'P 1'
#
loop_
_entity.id
_entity.type
_entity.pdbx_description
1 polymer ?
#
loop_
_entity_poly.entity_id
_entity_poly.type
_entity_poly.pdbx_seq_one_letter_code
_entity_poly.pdbx_strand_id
1 'polypeptide(L)'
;MYEFNSRVRYSEIDHHGTLTLPALINYFQDCSTFQSEDIGYGVERFQTEGKAWVLSYWQVVVERYPKIGERVKVSTWATSFKGILAERNFQMVDESGQAVAYANSVWTFSAEVFV
;
A
#
# COMPACT_ATOMS: atom_id res chain seq x y z
N MET A 1 13.50 0.56 2.42
CA MET A 1 12.10 0.83 2.80
C MET A 1 11.64 2.11 2.14
N TYR A 2 10.48 2.09 1.54
CA TYR A 2 9.87 3.27 0.93
C TYR A 2 8.78 3.80 1.84
N GLU A 3 8.65 5.13 1.96
CA GLU A 3 7.62 5.72 2.79
C GLU A 3 7.15 7.05 2.23
N PHE A 4 5.91 7.42 2.57
CA PHE A 4 5.40 8.75 2.28
C PHE A 4 4.53 9.24 3.42
N ASN A 5 4.40 10.56 3.53
CA ASN A 5 3.60 11.20 4.55
C ASN A 5 2.28 11.66 3.94
N SER A 6 1.22 11.57 4.72
CA SER A 6 -0.09 12.03 4.28
C SER A 6 -0.88 12.54 5.46
N ARG A 7 -2.11 12.90 5.19
CA ARG A 7 -3.05 13.40 6.18
C ARG A 7 -4.42 12.87 5.78
N VAL A 8 -5.17 12.34 6.75
CA VAL A 8 -6.49 11.78 6.48
C VAL A 8 -7.42 12.86 5.95
N ARG A 9 -7.98 12.63 4.76
CA ARG A 9 -8.80 13.60 4.03
C ARG A 9 -10.28 13.37 4.28
N TYR A 10 -11.06 14.43 4.10
CA TYR A 10 -12.51 14.36 4.25
C TYR A 10 -13.13 13.27 3.35
N SER A 11 -12.61 13.10 2.15
CA SER A 11 -13.12 12.10 1.20
C SER A 11 -12.84 10.65 1.62
N GLU A 12 -12.05 10.45 2.67
CA GLU A 12 -11.59 9.12 3.09
C GLU A 12 -12.24 8.64 4.39
N ILE A 13 -13.16 9.43 4.94
CA ILE A 13 -13.75 9.12 6.25
C ILE A 13 -15.20 8.68 6.12
N ASP A 14 -15.67 8.01 7.17
CA ASP A 14 -17.08 7.64 7.31
C ASP A 14 -17.80 8.67 8.21
N HIS A 15 -19.04 8.35 8.59
CA HIS A 15 -19.85 9.27 9.42
C HIS A 15 -19.33 9.39 10.85
N HIS A 16 -18.38 8.55 11.27
CA HIS A 16 -17.71 8.71 12.56
C HIS A 16 -16.48 9.61 12.50
N GLY A 17 -16.13 10.09 11.31
CA GLY A 17 -14.97 10.95 11.13
C GLY A 17 -13.66 10.20 11.11
N THR A 18 -13.68 8.89 10.90
CA THR A 18 -12.46 8.07 10.86
C THR A 18 -12.25 7.46 9.49
N LEU A 19 -10.99 7.19 9.17
CA LEU A 19 -10.58 6.57 7.91
C LEU A 19 -11.32 5.26 7.70
N THR A 20 -11.81 5.02 6.47
CA THR A 20 -12.47 3.76 6.15
C THR A 20 -11.43 2.68 5.81
N LEU A 21 -11.82 1.41 5.92
CA LEU A 21 -10.93 0.30 5.53
C LEU A 21 -10.54 0.36 4.05
N PRO A 22 -11.46 0.60 3.10
CA PRO A 22 -11.04 0.73 1.71
C PRO A 22 -10.04 1.86 1.49
N ALA A 23 -10.20 2.99 2.15
CA ALA A 23 -9.25 4.09 2.04
C ALA A 23 -7.89 3.74 2.64
N LEU A 24 -7.88 3.02 3.77
CA LEU A 24 -6.63 2.52 4.37
C LEU A 24 -5.87 1.62 3.40
N ILE A 25 -6.57 0.70 2.77
CA ILE A 25 -5.97 -0.19 1.79
C ILE A 25 -5.42 0.60 0.60
N ASN A 26 -6.13 1.64 0.17
CA ASN A 26 -5.66 2.52 -0.91
C ASN A 26 -4.35 3.21 -0.53
N TYR A 27 -4.17 3.62 0.72
CA TYR A 27 -2.90 4.16 1.18
C TYR A 27 -1.75 3.17 1.00
N PHE A 28 -1.99 1.90 1.33
CA PHE A 28 -0.97 0.86 1.16
C PHE A 28 -0.67 0.62 -0.31
N GLN A 29 -1.71 0.57 -1.15
CA GLN A 29 -1.52 0.41 -2.59
C GLN A 29 -0.78 1.59 -3.20
N ASP A 30 -1.13 2.80 -2.79
CA ASP A 30 -0.43 4.00 -3.25
C ASP A 30 1.04 3.95 -2.88
N CYS A 31 1.36 3.50 -1.66
CA CYS A 31 2.74 3.40 -1.21
C CYS A 31 3.56 2.49 -2.12
N SER A 32 3.02 1.32 -2.44
CA SER A 32 3.71 0.39 -3.32
C SER A 32 3.77 0.90 -4.76
N THR A 33 2.73 1.57 -5.22
CA THR A 33 2.69 2.17 -6.55
C THR A 33 3.72 3.29 -6.69
N PHE A 34 3.82 4.17 -5.70
CA PHE A 34 4.80 5.26 -5.70
C PHE A 34 6.21 4.70 -5.72
N GLN A 35 6.48 3.66 -4.96
CA GLN A 35 7.78 3.02 -4.98
C GLN A 35 8.09 2.46 -6.38
N SER A 36 7.12 1.79 -7.00
CA SER A 36 7.28 1.23 -8.34
C SER A 36 7.55 2.33 -9.37
N GLU A 37 6.83 3.46 -9.27
CA GLU A 37 7.07 4.59 -10.17
C GLU A 37 8.48 5.15 -9.99
N ASP A 38 8.93 5.30 -8.75
CA ASP A 38 10.23 5.87 -8.46
C ASP A 38 11.38 5.01 -8.98
N ILE A 39 11.22 3.69 -9.02
CA ILE A 39 12.25 2.79 -9.54
C ILE A 39 12.05 2.43 -11.01
N GLY A 40 11.07 3.03 -11.68
CA GLY A 40 10.86 2.85 -13.12
C GLY A 40 10.04 1.62 -13.50
N TYR A 41 9.36 0.99 -12.55
CA TYR A 41 8.49 -0.16 -12.81
C TYR A 41 7.02 0.16 -12.61
N GLY A 42 6.61 1.37 -12.94
CA GLY A 42 5.25 1.82 -12.80
C GLY A 42 4.36 1.45 -13.96
N VAL A 43 3.23 2.14 -14.04
CA VAL A 43 2.16 1.87 -15.03
C VAL A 43 2.67 1.98 -16.46
N GLU A 44 3.51 2.96 -16.74
CA GLU A 44 4.04 3.17 -18.08
C GLU A 44 4.87 1.98 -18.54
N ARG A 45 5.71 1.44 -17.67
CA ARG A 45 6.54 0.30 -18.01
C ARG A 45 5.70 -0.96 -18.22
N PHE A 46 4.64 -1.13 -17.45
CA PHE A 46 3.71 -2.21 -17.66
C PHE A 46 3.08 -2.12 -19.06
N GLN A 47 2.69 -0.91 -19.47
CA GLN A 47 2.09 -0.71 -20.79
C GLN A 47 3.04 -1.04 -21.94
N THR A 48 4.34 -0.83 -21.76
CA THR A 48 5.33 -1.11 -22.81
C THR A 48 5.81 -2.55 -22.80
N GLU A 49 5.92 -3.19 -21.65
CA GLU A 49 6.48 -4.54 -21.54
C GLU A 49 5.45 -5.64 -21.30
N GLY A 50 4.24 -5.27 -20.89
CA GLY A 50 3.17 -6.23 -20.62
C GLY A 50 3.41 -7.07 -19.38
N LYS A 51 4.26 -6.62 -18.46
CA LYS A 51 4.61 -7.35 -17.24
C LYS A 51 4.33 -6.49 -16.03
N ALA A 52 3.75 -7.09 -15.01
CA ALA A 52 3.44 -6.38 -13.78
C ALA A 52 3.38 -7.32 -12.59
N TRP A 53 3.56 -6.76 -11.40
CA TRP A 53 3.28 -7.45 -10.16
C TRP A 53 1.78 -7.37 -9.91
N VAL A 54 1.15 -8.54 -9.74
CA VAL A 54 -0.30 -8.63 -9.50
C VAL A 54 -0.51 -9.05 -8.07
N LEU A 55 -1.34 -8.31 -7.36
CA LEU A 55 -1.68 -8.63 -5.98
C LEU A 55 -2.50 -9.91 -5.93
N SER A 56 -2.03 -10.88 -5.15
CA SER A 56 -2.69 -12.18 -4.99
C SER A 56 -3.38 -12.32 -3.64
N TYR A 57 -2.89 -11.63 -2.61
CA TYR A 57 -3.32 -11.88 -1.25
C TYR A 57 -2.98 -10.70 -0.35
N TRP A 58 -3.92 -10.34 0.52
CA TRP A 58 -3.74 -9.34 1.58
C TRP A 58 -4.12 -9.92 2.93
N GLN A 59 -3.36 -9.53 3.96
CA GLN A 59 -3.80 -9.68 5.33
C GLN A 59 -3.57 -8.33 6.00
N VAL A 60 -4.64 -7.72 6.50
CA VAL A 60 -4.60 -6.39 7.08
C VAL A 60 -5.01 -6.44 8.54
N VAL A 61 -4.21 -5.82 9.40
CA VAL A 61 -4.52 -5.70 10.83
C VAL A 61 -4.64 -4.23 11.15
N VAL A 62 -5.77 -3.83 11.72
CA VAL A 62 -6.02 -2.44 12.09
C VAL A 62 -6.12 -2.32 13.60
N GLU A 63 -5.20 -1.56 14.21
CA GLU A 63 -5.23 -1.30 15.65
C GLU A 63 -6.23 -0.18 15.96
N ARG A 64 -6.25 0.85 15.14
CA ARG A 64 -7.26 1.90 15.18
C ARG A 64 -7.34 2.59 13.83
N TYR A 65 -8.50 3.16 13.54
CA TYR A 65 -8.67 3.96 12.32
C TYR A 65 -8.36 5.42 12.64
N PRO A 66 -7.39 6.04 11.95
CA PRO A 66 -7.08 7.45 12.16
C PRO A 66 -8.27 8.36 11.88
N LYS A 67 -8.30 9.51 12.56
CA LYS A 67 -9.37 10.50 12.41
C LYS A 67 -9.04 11.49 11.31
N ILE A 68 -10.09 12.17 10.83
CA ILE A 68 -9.92 13.22 9.82
C ILE A 68 -8.87 14.22 10.27
N GLY A 69 -8.00 14.60 9.35
CA GLY A 69 -6.96 15.58 9.60
C GLY A 69 -5.74 15.06 10.31
N GLU A 70 -5.79 13.82 10.80
CA GLU A 70 -4.65 13.21 11.50
C GLU A 70 -3.52 12.94 10.51
N ARG A 71 -2.28 13.24 10.91
CA ARG A 71 -1.13 13.00 10.07
C ARG A 71 -0.66 11.57 10.22
N VAL A 72 -0.33 10.94 9.10
CA VAL A 72 0.10 9.55 9.07
C VAL A 72 1.31 9.40 8.15
N LYS A 73 2.13 8.39 8.45
CA LYS A 73 3.23 7.99 7.59
C LYS A 73 2.99 6.55 7.17
N VAL A 74 3.09 6.31 5.86
CA VAL A 74 2.87 4.97 5.30
C VAL A 74 4.19 4.47 4.76
N SER A 75 4.54 3.24 5.09
CA SER A 75 5.78 2.62 4.62
C SER A 75 5.55 1.23 4.10
N THR A 76 6.44 0.79 3.21
CA THR A 76 6.38 -0.53 2.62
C THR A 76 7.80 -1.06 2.39
N TRP A 77 7.95 -2.38 2.50
CA TRP A 77 9.22 -3.05 2.23
C TRP A 77 8.95 -4.48 1.79
N ALA A 78 9.82 -4.97 0.92
CA ALA A 78 9.77 -6.36 0.49
C ALA A 78 10.43 -7.25 1.52
N THR A 79 9.83 -8.39 1.84
CA THR A 79 10.37 -9.33 2.81
C THR A 79 10.94 -10.58 2.17
N SER A 80 10.44 -10.98 1.00
CA SER A 80 11.01 -12.14 0.30
C SER A 80 10.68 -12.09 -1.19
N PHE A 81 11.55 -12.75 -1.97
CA PHE A 81 11.34 -12.99 -3.39
C PHE A 81 11.65 -14.44 -3.65
N LYS A 82 10.72 -15.17 -4.26
CA LYS A 82 10.91 -16.58 -4.61
C LYS A 82 10.39 -16.79 -6.01
N GLY A 83 11.30 -16.73 -6.99
CA GLY A 83 10.91 -16.84 -8.38
C GLY A 83 9.98 -15.70 -8.78
N ILE A 84 8.74 -16.03 -9.14
CA ILE A 84 7.75 -15.05 -9.56
C ILE A 84 6.88 -14.55 -8.40
N LEU A 85 7.17 -14.97 -7.17
CA LEU A 85 6.41 -14.54 -6.00
C LEU A 85 7.22 -13.56 -5.18
N ALA A 86 6.55 -12.54 -4.67
CA ALA A 86 7.14 -11.57 -3.76
C ALA A 86 6.20 -11.33 -2.60
N GLU A 87 6.79 -11.15 -1.43
CA GLU A 87 6.06 -10.82 -0.23
C GLU A 87 6.44 -9.42 0.21
N ARG A 88 5.43 -8.61 0.55
CA ARG A 88 5.63 -7.21 0.88
C ARG A 88 4.79 -6.83 2.09
N ASN A 89 5.39 -6.13 3.01
CA ASN A 89 4.71 -5.61 4.19
C ASN A 89 4.45 -4.12 4.08
N PHE A 90 3.44 -3.67 4.81
CA PHE A 90 3.05 -2.27 4.88
C PHE A 90 2.80 -1.90 6.34
N GLN A 91 3.01 -0.62 6.64
CA GLN A 91 2.72 -0.10 7.97
C GLN A 91 2.24 1.34 7.85
N MET A 92 1.26 1.69 8.68
CA MET A 92 0.84 3.08 8.85
C MET A 92 1.09 3.44 10.31
N VAL A 93 1.81 4.54 10.54
CA VAL A 93 2.06 5.05 11.89
C VAL A 93 1.46 6.43 12.02
N ASP A 94 1.11 6.80 13.26
CA ASP A 94 0.61 8.14 13.56
C ASP A 94 1.78 9.09 13.81
N GLU A 95 1.46 10.33 14.15
CA GLU A 95 2.45 11.38 14.36
C GLU A 95 3.41 11.07 15.50
N SER A 96 2.97 10.27 16.48
CA SER A 96 3.83 9.85 17.58
C SER A 96 4.73 8.67 17.22
N GLY A 97 4.57 8.11 16.02
CA GLY A 97 5.35 6.95 15.59
C GLY A 97 4.72 5.62 15.96
N GLN A 98 3.51 5.63 16.53
CA GLN A 98 2.84 4.39 16.91
C GLN A 98 2.10 3.80 15.73
N ALA A 99 2.24 2.49 15.52
CA ALA A 99 1.55 1.80 14.43
C ALA A 99 0.05 1.80 14.66
N VAL A 100 -0.71 2.21 13.66
CA VAL A 100 -2.17 2.17 13.70
C VAL A 100 -2.71 1.07 12.81
N ALA A 101 -1.95 0.64 11.81
CA ALA A 101 -2.33 -0.46 10.94
C ALA A 101 -1.09 -1.06 10.28
N TYR A 102 -1.18 -2.32 9.91
CA TYR A 102 -0.12 -2.97 9.15
C TYR A 102 -0.71 -4.09 8.30
N ALA A 103 0.02 -4.47 7.26
CA ALA A 103 -0.46 -5.46 6.32
C ALA A 103 0.69 -6.29 5.77
N ASN A 104 0.34 -7.51 5.36
CA ASN A 104 1.21 -8.37 4.59
C ASN A 104 0.51 -8.66 3.26
N SER A 105 1.26 -8.67 2.18
CA SER A 105 0.72 -8.95 0.86
C SER A 105 1.63 -9.88 0.08
N VAL A 106 1.02 -10.66 -0.81
CA VAL A 106 1.74 -11.56 -1.71
C VAL A 106 1.41 -11.15 -3.13
N TRP A 107 2.45 -11.04 -3.95
CA TRP A 107 2.34 -10.57 -5.32
C TRP A 107 2.93 -11.60 -6.27
N THR A 108 2.33 -11.73 -7.45
CA THR A 108 2.80 -12.59 -8.51
C THR A 108 3.27 -11.74 -9.68
N PHE A 109 4.47 -11.97 -10.18
CA PHE A 109 4.95 -11.29 -11.37
C PHE A 109 4.43 -12.04 -12.60
N SER A 110 3.67 -11.35 -13.43
CA SER A 110 3.01 -11.97 -14.58
C SER A 110 3.31 -11.20 -15.85
N ALA A 111 3.55 -11.96 -16.93
CA ALA A 111 3.74 -11.40 -18.26
C ALA A 111 2.41 -11.17 -18.96
N GLU A 112 1.32 -11.78 -18.46
CA GLU A 112 0.01 -11.60 -19.00
C GLU A 112 -0.95 -11.31 -17.89
N VAL A 113 -1.37 -10.07 -17.86
CA VAL A 113 -2.26 -9.62 -16.82
C VAL A 113 -3.56 -9.27 -17.46
N PHE A 114 -4.49 -10.25 -17.54
CA PHE A 114 -5.74 -9.98 -18.07
C PHE A 114 -6.57 -11.09 -18.05
N VAL A 115 -7.39 -10.91 -18.25
CA VAL A 115 -8.17 -11.04 -18.74
C VAL A 115 -9.19 -11.11 -19.12
#